data_14aef2a50944e76eb236ebce59c7ea8d
#
_entry.id   14aef2a50944e76eb236ebce59c7ea8d
#
_cell.length_a   1.000
_cell.length_b   1.000
_cell.length_c   1.000
_cell.angle_alpha   90.00
_cell.angle_beta   90.00
_cell.angle_gamma   90.00
#
_symmetry.space_group_name_H-M   'P 1'
#
loop_
_entity.id
_entity.type
_entity.pdbx_description
1 polymer ?
#
loop_
_entity_poly.entity_id
_entity_poly.type
_entity_poly.pdbx_seq_one_letter_code
_entity_poly.pdbx_strand_id
1 'polypeptide(L)'
;MKRILITGANKGIGLATVKKLLESHSEAYVLMGSRDLKKGAQAMESLSNWNTEFKDRIYLLQIDVEQDDSVIYAAEKVGETFGKSPGTLYGIVNNAGIVSSVDGLEKILQVNTHGPKRICDAFIPLLDSSHGRIVNVTSSSGPTFVSRSSDETKKLLTNPAITWTEIQDYMDQ
;
A
#
# COMPACT_ATOMS: atom_id res chain seq x y z
N MET A 1 -10.81 -5.65 -16.72
CA MET A 1 -10.33 -6.16 -15.42
C MET A 1 -9.61 -5.04 -14.67
N LYS A 2 -10.02 -4.74 -13.44
CA LYS A 2 -9.46 -3.65 -12.64
C LYS A 2 -8.38 -4.21 -11.71
N ARG A 3 -7.10 -3.93 -12.01
CA ARG A 3 -5.98 -4.40 -11.19
C ARG A 3 -5.76 -3.45 -10.01
N ILE A 4 -5.70 -4.00 -8.80
CA ILE A 4 -5.55 -3.25 -7.56
C ILE A 4 -4.37 -3.82 -6.77
N LEU A 5 -3.36 -2.99 -6.54
CA LEU A 5 -2.24 -3.33 -5.65
C LEU A 5 -2.66 -3.10 -4.19
N ILE A 6 -2.44 -4.10 -3.34
CA ILE A 6 -2.66 -3.98 -1.89
C ILE A 6 -1.36 -4.39 -1.17
N THR A 7 -0.72 -3.46 -0.47
CA THR A 7 0.49 -3.75 0.30
C THR A 7 0.16 -4.39 1.65
N GLY A 8 1.03 -5.29 2.14
CA GLY A 8 0.82 -5.98 3.42
C GLY A 8 -0.44 -6.88 3.42
N ALA A 9 -0.74 -7.50 2.27
CA ALA A 9 -2.00 -8.21 2.03
C ALA A 9 -2.04 -9.66 2.52
N ASN A 10 -0.95 -10.18 3.11
CA ASN A 10 -0.84 -11.57 3.55
C ASN A 10 -1.52 -11.87 4.89
N LYS A 11 -2.04 -10.87 5.60
CA LYS A 11 -2.73 -11.01 6.89
C LYS A 11 -3.61 -9.81 7.24
N GLY A 12 -4.39 -9.94 8.32
CA GLY A 12 -5.13 -8.83 8.94
C GLY A 12 -6.04 -8.09 7.98
N ILE A 13 -6.04 -6.75 8.07
CA ILE A 13 -6.90 -5.86 7.27
C ILE A 13 -6.62 -6.03 5.78
N GLY A 14 -5.36 -6.10 5.37
CA GLY A 14 -5.00 -6.27 3.96
C GLY A 14 -5.58 -7.54 3.35
N LEU A 15 -5.47 -8.70 4.03
CA LEU A 15 -6.05 -9.96 3.57
C LEU A 15 -7.59 -9.91 3.53
N ALA A 16 -8.21 -9.30 4.54
CA ALA A 16 -9.66 -9.12 4.56
C ALA A 16 -10.13 -8.22 3.41
N THR A 17 -9.35 -7.18 3.07
CA THR A 17 -9.63 -6.31 1.93
C THR A 17 -9.53 -7.06 0.61
N VAL A 18 -8.49 -7.90 0.41
CA VAL A 18 -8.39 -8.78 -0.77
C VAL A 18 -9.63 -9.63 -0.92
N LYS A 19 -9.99 -10.35 0.16
CA LYS A 19 -11.19 -11.21 0.17
C LYS A 19 -12.44 -10.44 -0.21
N LYS A 20 -12.68 -9.30 0.45
CA LYS A 20 -13.89 -8.49 0.22
C LYS A 20 -13.98 -7.93 -1.19
N LEU A 21 -12.88 -7.48 -1.77
CA LEU A 21 -12.84 -7.02 -3.16
C LEU A 21 -13.18 -8.13 -4.14
N LEU A 22 -12.60 -9.31 -3.97
CA LEU A 22 -12.84 -10.46 -4.84
C LEU A 22 -14.28 -10.98 -4.73
N GLU A 23 -14.90 -10.92 -3.55
CA GLU A 23 -16.31 -11.28 -3.32
C GLU A 23 -17.28 -10.28 -3.94
N SER A 24 -16.96 -8.99 -3.85
CA SER A 24 -17.90 -7.92 -4.21
C SER A 24 -17.79 -7.43 -5.65
N HIS A 25 -16.66 -7.71 -6.33
CA HIS A 25 -16.33 -7.17 -7.65
C HIS A 25 -15.74 -8.25 -8.54
N SER A 26 -16.54 -8.78 -9.47
CA SER A 26 -16.10 -9.82 -10.40
C SER A 26 -14.99 -9.35 -11.35
N GLU A 27 -14.94 -8.05 -11.66
CA GLU A 27 -13.92 -7.41 -12.48
C GLU A 27 -12.59 -7.13 -11.74
N ALA A 28 -12.55 -7.29 -10.42
CA ALA A 28 -11.34 -7.03 -9.62
C ALA A 28 -10.29 -8.13 -9.84
N TYR A 29 -9.05 -7.70 -10.01
CA TYR A 29 -7.85 -8.53 -10.03
C TYR A 29 -6.86 -7.94 -9.02
N VAL A 30 -6.46 -8.71 -8.03
CA VAL A 30 -5.67 -8.19 -6.90
C VAL A 30 -4.21 -8.57 -7.02
N LEU A 31 -3.34 -7.56 -7.02
CA LEU A 31 -1.90 -7.73 -6.81
C LEU A 31 -1.66 -7.75 -5.29
N MET A 32 -1.50 -8.94 -4.75
CA MET A 32 -1.38 -9.17 -3.32
C MET A 32 0.07 -8.99 -2.87
N GLY A 33 0.40 -7.79 -2.36
CA GLY A 33 1.73 -7.42 -1.91
C GLY A 33 2.10 -8.06 -0.58
N SER A 34 3.23 -8.78 -0.54
CA SER A 34 3.80 -9.36 0.67
C SER A 34 5.32 -9.34 0.62
N ARG A 35 5.98 -8.92 1.70
CA ARG A 35 7.45 -9.01 1.78
C ARG A 35 7.96 -10.46 1.93
N ASP A 36 7.16 -11.31 2.54
CA ASP A 36 7.43 -12.73 2.74
C ASP A 36 6.58 -13.55 1.77
N LEU A 37 7.21 -14.09 0.72
CA LEU A 37 6.53 -14.89 -0.30
C LEU A 37 5.86 -16.13 0.26
N LYS A 38 6.47 -16.78 1.28
CA LYS A 38 5.89 -17.99 1.88
C LYS A 38 4.58 -17.68 2.58
N LYS A 39 4.54 -16.60 3.39
CA LYS A 39 3.31 -16.15 4.05
C LYS A 39 2.28 -15.65 3.03
N GLY A 40 2.74 -14.97 1.97
CA GLY A 40 1.88 -14.54 0.88
C GLY A 40 1.22 -15.72 0.16
N ALA A 41 1.99 -16.76 -0.18
CA ALA A 41 1.49 -17.97 -0.82
C ALA A 41 0.47 -18.72 0.06
N GLN A 42 0.74 -18.86 1.36
CA GLN A 42 -0.20 -19.47 2.30
C GLN A 42 -1.53 -18.70 2.39
N ALA A 43 -1.47 -17.37 2.40
CA ALA A 43 -2.67 -16.53 2.41
C ALA A 43 -3.45 -16.63 1.09
N MET A 44 -2.77 -16.66 -0.05
CA MET A 44 -3.39 -16.86 -1.36
C MET A 44 -4.06 -18.24 -1.47
N GLU A 45 -3.41 -19.29 -0.98
CA GLU A 45 -3.96 -20.64 -0.92
C GLU A 45 -5.23 -20.68 -0.05
N SER A 46 -5.21 -20.04 1.13
CA SER A 46 -6.38 -19.93 2.00
C SER A 46 -7.56 -19.24 1.31
N LEU A 47 -7.33 -18.17 0.55
CA LEU A 47 -8.37 -17.51 -0.24
C LEU A 47 -8.91 -18.41 -1.36
N SER A 48 -8.04 -19.14 -2.06
CA SER A 48 -8.41 -20.07 -3.13
C SER A 48 -9.20 -21.27 -2.60
N ASN A 49 -8.89 -21.74 -1.39
CA ASN A 49 -9.67 -22.79 -0.71
C ASN A 49 -11.04 -22.29 -0.23
N TRP A 50 -11.16 -21.00 0.10
CA TRP A 50 -12.44 -20.38 0.43
C TRP A 50 -13.35 -20.26 -0.80
N ASN A 51 -12.81 -19.81 -1.94
CA ASN A 51 -13.51 -19.75 -3.22
C ASN A 51 -12.50 -19.97 -4.36
N THR A 52 -12.70 -21.06 -5.13
CA THR A 52 -11.82 -21.47 -6.21
C THR A 52 -11.72 -20.43 -7.34
N GLU A 53 -12.77 -19.61 -7.56
CA GLU A 53 -12.76 -18.53 -8.55
C GLU A 53 -11.75 -17.41 -8.24
N PHE A 54 -11.27 -17.32 -6.99
CA PHE A 54 -10.28 -16.32 -6.60
C PHE A 54 -8.89 -16.62 -7.15
N LYS A 55 -8.58 -17.90 -7.42
CA LYS A 55 -7.28 -18.35 -7.88
C LYS A 55 -6.78 -17.60 -9.11
N ASP A 56 -7.67 -17.37 -10.05
CA ASP A 56 -7.33 -16.72 -11.33
C ASP A 56 -7.42 -15.19 -11.28
N ARG A 57 -7.70 -14.62 -10.10
CA ARG A 57 -7.86 -13.18 -9.88
C ARG A 57 -6.91 -12.61 -8.82
N ILE A 58 -5.89 -13.40 -8.45
CA ILE A 58 -4.85 -12.97 -7.49
C ILE A 58 -3.48 -13.17 -8.13
N TYR A 59 -2.64 -12.17 -8.01
CA TYR A 59 -1.22 -12.24 -8.32
C TYR A 59 -0.40 -11.95 -7.07
N LEU A 60 0.42 -12.88 -6.62
CA LEU A 60 1.30 -12.66 -5.49
C LEU A 60 2.52 -11.85 -5.93
N LEU A 61 2.67 -10.66 -5.36
CA LEU A 61 3.77 -9.75 -5.63
C LEU A 61 4.67 -9.65 -4.40
N GLN A 62 5.95 -10.00 -4.57
CA GLN A 62 6.92 -9.74 -3.52
C GLN A 62 7.23 -8.25 -3.46
N ILE A 63 7.00 -7.63 -2.28
CA ILE A 63 7.25 -6.21 -2.08
C ILE A 63 7.48 -5.92 -0.59
N ASP A 64 8.62 -5.33 -0.27
CA ASP A 64 8.91 -4.75 1.04
C ASP A 64 8.90 -3.22 0.92
N VAL A 65 7.91 -2.59 1.54
CA VAL A 65 7.72 -1.13 1.47
C VAL A 65 8.82 -0.33 2.19
N GLU A 66 9.62 -1.00 3.01
CA GLU A 66 10.77 -0.42 3.72
C GLU A 66 12.01 -0.25 2.80
N GLN A 67 12.05 -0.96 1.67
CA GLN A 67 13.21 -1.06 0.79
C GLN A 67 12.93 -0.49 -0.59
N ASP A 68 13.67 0.55 -0.99
CA ASP A 68 13.50 1.20 -2.30
C ASP A 68 13.66 0.20 -3.46
N ASP A 69 14.73 -0.61 -3.45
CA ASP A 69 15.01 -1.59 -4.50
C ASP A 69 13.89 -2.62 -4.64
N SER A 70 13.30 -3.05 -3.51
CA SER A 70 12.18 -4.00 -3.52
C SER A 70 10.94 -3.40 -4.18
N VAL A 71 10.66 -2.12 -3.90
CA VAL A 71 9.51 -1.41 -4.47
C VAL A 71 9.70 -1.15 -5.95
N ILE A 72 10.89 -0.71 -6.36
CA ILE A 72 11.24 -0.48 -7.78
C ILE A 72 11.13 -1.79 -8.56
N TYR A 73 11.76 -2.86 -8.08
CA TYR A 73 11.69 -4.17 -8.72
C TYR A 73 10.24 -4.70 -8.84
N ALA A 74 9.43 -4.50 -7.81
CA ALA A 74 8.02 -4.90 -7.84
C ALA A 74 7.23 -4.12 -8.90
N ALA A 75 7.48 -2.82 -9.07
CA ALA A 75 6.84 -2.01 -10.11
C ALA A 75 7.27 -2.43 -11.52
N GLU A 76 8.56 -2.71 -11.72
CA GLU A 76 9.09 -3.25 -12.97
C GLU A 76 8.43 -4.59 -13.31
N LYS A 77 8.32 -5.49 -12.32
CA LYS A 77 7.69 -6.80 -12.48
C LYS A 77 6.23 -6.70 -12.88
N VAL A 78 5.49 -5.77 -12.29
CA VAL A 78 4.11 -5.48 -12.67
C VAL A 78 4.06 -4.94 -14.11
N GLY A 79 4.96 -4.03 -14.46
CA GLY A 79 5.07 -3.50 -15.82
C GLY A 79 5.38 -4.57 -16.86
N GLU A 80 6.27 -5.51 -16.57
CA GLU A 80 6.61 -6.64 -17.44
C GLU A 80 5.44 -7.61 -17.63
N THR A 81 4.69 -7.85 -16.54
CA THR A 81 3.63 -8.86 -16.54
C THR A 81 2.33 -8.34 -17.14
N PHE A 82 1.99 -7.08 -16.91
CA PHE A 82 0.66 -6.52 -17.20
C PHE A 82 0.69 -5.30 -18.15
N GLY A 83 1.87 -4.77 -18.46
CA GLY A 83 2.07 -3.58 -19.30
C GLY A 83 2.68 -2.40 -18.53
N LYS A 84 3.41 -1.55 -19.26
CA LYS A 84 4.18 -0.38 -18.71
C LYS A 84 3.47 0.95 -18.96
N SER A 85 2.17 0.94 -19.24
CA SER A 85 1.41 2.16 -19.57
C SER A 85 0.48 2.59 -18.43
N PRO A 86 0.09 3.87 -18.39
CA PRO A 86 -1.03 4.31 -17.56
C PRO A 86 -2.27 3.46 -17.83
N GLY A 87 -2.97 3.05 -16.75
CA GLY A 87 -4.12 2.13 -16.85
C GLY A 87 -3.77 0.66 -16.62
N THR A 88 -2.49 0.30 -16.48
CA THR A 88 -2.08 -1.03 -16.01
C THR A 88 -2.66 -1.33 -14.63
N LEU A 89 -2.69 -0.34 -13.74
CA LEU A 89 -3.35 -0.39 -12.43
C LEU A 89 -4.58 0.52 -12.40
N TYR A 90 -5.63 0.04 -11.74
CA TYR A 90 -6.80 0.83 -11.38
C TYR A 90 -6.71 1.41 -9.97
N GLY A 91 -6.04 0.74 -9.05
CA GLY A 91 -5.96 1.18 -7.66
C GLY A 91 -4.69 0.75 -6.94
N ILE A 92 -4.33 1.55 -5.94
CA ILE A 92 -3.25 1.29 -5.00
C ILE A 92 -3.85 1.41 -3.60
N VAL A 93 -3.67 0.39 -2.76
CA VAL A 93 -4.04 0.41 -1.34
C VAL A 93 -2.77 0.29 -0.51
N ASN A 94 -2.33 1.40 0.05
CA ASN A 94 -1.24 1.46 1.01
C ASN A 94 -1.77 0.99 2.37
N ASN A 95 -1.67 -0.33 2.61
CA ASN A 95 -2.15 -0.97 3.83
C ASN A 95 -1.01 -1.52 4.71
N ALA A 96 0.18 -1.78 4.13
CA ALA A 96 1.32 -2.19 4.93
C ALA A 96 1.62 -1.17 6.03
N GLY A 97 1.76 -1.64 7.26
CA GLY A 97 2.04 -0.80 8.40
C GLY A 97 2.46 -1.62 9.62
N ILE A 98 3.17 -0.97 10.53
CA ILE A 98 3.59 -1.54 11.81
C ILE A 98 3.20 -0.59 12.95
N VAL A 99 2.98 -1.17 14.14
CA VAL A 99 2.58 -0.44 15.35
C VAL A 99 3.36 -1.04 16.53
N SER A 100 4.69 -1.03 16.46
CA SER A 100 5.48 -1.64 17.52
C SER A 100 6.46 -0.62 18.12
N SER A 101 6.33 -0.38 19.42
CA SER A 101 7.32 0.40 20.17
C SER A 101 8.69 -0.30 20.26
N VAL A 102 8.74 -1.60 20.02
CA VAL A 102 9.98 -2.40 20.03
C VAL A 102 10.85 -2.11 18.81
N ASP A 103 10.22 -1.78 17.68
CA ASP A 103 10.93 -1.51 16.42
C ASP A 103 11.53 -0.10 16.34
N GLY A 104 11.17 0.79 17.27
CA GLY A 104 11.60 2.19 17.29
C GLY A 104 10.81 3.09 16.35
N LEU A 105 10.87 4.40 16.61
CA LEU A 105 10.14 5.41 15.82
C LEU A 105 10.62 5.45 14.37
N GLU A 106 11.92 5.40 14.16
CA GLU A 106 12.52 5.44 12.82
C GLU A 106 11.92 4.36 11.89
N LYS A 107 11.87 3.11 12.37
CA LYS A 107 11.29 2.02 11.58
C LYS A 107 9.80 2.21 11.31
N ILE A 108 9.05 2.74 12.29
CA ILE A 108 7.64 3.09 12.10
C ILE A 108 7.49 4.11 10.97
N LEU A 109 8.31 5.16 10.95
CA LEU A 109 8.31 6.17 9.90
C LEU A 109 8.71 5.58 8.55
N GLN A 110 9.74 4.74 8.50
CA GLN A 110 10.19 4.07 7.27
C GLN A 110 9.08 3.21 6.63
N VAL A 111 8.29 2.50 7.44
CA VAL A 111 7.20 1.65 6.92
C VAL A 111 5.93 2.45 6.68
N ASN A 112 5.51 3.29 7.64
CA ASN A 112 4.16 3.87 7.63
C ASN A 112 4.08 5.21 6.88
N THR A 113 5.21 5.92 6.68
CA THR A 113 5.27 7.21 5.99
C THR A 113 6.07 7.12 4.70
N HIS A 114 7.35 6.70 4.77
CA HIS A 114 8.19 6.53 3.58
C HIS A 114 7.68 5.39 2.69
N GLY A 115 7.16 4.30 3.26
CA GLY A 115 6.61 3.18 2.51
C GLY A 115 5.52 3.59 1.51
N PRO A 116 4.43 4.24 1.93
CA PRO A 116 3.42 4.79 1.01
C PRO A 116 3.99 5.76 -0.03
N LYS A 117 4.99 6.59 0.34
CA LYS A 117 5.66 7.50 -0.60
C LYS A 117 6.38 6.72 -1.70
N ARG A 118 7.21 5.72 -1.33
CA ARG A 118 7.92 4.84 -2.29
C ARG A 118 6.95 4.14 -3.23
N ILE A 119 5.87 3.58 -2.68
CA ILE A 119 4.82 2.92 -3.48
C ILE A 119 4.21 3.89 -4.47
N CYS A 120 3.86 5.10 -4.05
CA CYS A 120 3.29 6.10 -4.94
C CYS A 120 4.28 6.49 -6.04
N ASP A 121 5.52 6.78 -5.72
CA ASP A 121 6.54 7.17 -6.69
C ASP A 121 6.75 6.10 -7.77
N ALA A 122 6.82 4.82 -7.38
CA ALA A 122 7.08 3.73 -8.30
C ALA A 122 5.85 3.30 -9.13
N PHE A 123 4.64 3.37 -8.56
CA PHE A 123 3.45 2.79 -9.17
C PHE A 123 2.47 3.80 -9.78
N ILE A 124 2.56 5.11 -9.47
CA ILE A 124 1.72 6.14 -10.11
C ILE A 124 1.87 6.14 -11.64
N PRO A 125 3.06 5.93 -12.23
CA PRO A 125 3.19 5.83 -13.68
C PRO A 125 2.38 4.70 -14.34
N LEU A 126 2.01 3.67 -13.59
CA LEU A 126 1.17 2.55 -14.03
C LEU A 126 -0.32 2.75 -13.74
N LEU A 127 -0.67 3.75 -12.92
CA LEU A 127 -2.04 4.00 -12.49
C LEU A 127 -2.86 4.64 -13.61
N ASP A 128 -4.15 4.29 -13.70
CA ASP A 128 -5.09 4.93 -14.60
C ASP A 128 -5.17 6.43 -14.31
N SER A 129 -4.83 7.26 -15.31
CA SER A 129 -4.75 8.71 -15.15
C SER A 129 -6.11 9.39 -14.94
N SER A 130 -7.20 8.75 -15.36
CA SER A 130 -8.56 9.33 -15.31
C SER A 130 -9.38 8.77 -14.14
N HIS A 131 -9.26 7.48 -13.87
CA HIS A 131 -10.09 6.77 -12.91
C HIS A 131 -9.29 6.10 -11.79
N GLY A 132 -7.96 6.20 -11.81
CA GLY A 132 -7.09 5.62 -10.80
C GLY A 132 -7.40 6.13 -9.39
N ARG A 133 -7.20 5.27 -8.39
CA ARG A 133 -7.44 5.60 -6.98
C ARG A 133 -6.26 5.16 -6.12
N ILE A 134 -5.90 6.03 -5.18
CA ILE A 134 -4.95 5.70 -4.12
C ILE A 134 -5.70 5.76 -2.80
N VAL A 135 -5.60 4.71 -2.02
CA VAL A 135 -6.20 4.59 -0.68
C VAL A 135 -5.09 4.36 0.33
N ASN A 136 -4.98 5.23 1.32
CA ASN A 136 -4.08 5.05 2.45
C ASN A 136 -4.87 4.55 3.67
N VAL A 137 -4.49 3.39 4.20
CA VAL A 137 -5.05 2.88 5.46
C VAL A 137 -4.34 3.58 6.60
N THR A 138 -5.06 4.42 7.30
CA THR A 138 -4.54 5.28 8.38
C THR A 138 -5.14 4.92 9.73
N SER A 139 -4.79 5.66 10.76
CA SER A 139 -5.24 5.45 12.15
C SER A 139 -5.89 6.72 12.70
N SER A 140 -6.82 6.55 13.65
CA SER A 140 -7.33 7.64 14.49
C SER A 140 -6.25 8.32 15.34
N SER A 141 -5.08 7.70 15.48
CA SER A 141 -3.93 8.30 16.16
C SER A 141 -3.44 9.58 15.47
N GLY A 142 -3.54 9.68 14.14
CA GLY A 142 -3.14 10.86 13.38
C GLY A 142 -3.95 12.12 13.79
N PRO A 143 -5.26 12.14 13.61
CA PRO A 143 -6.10 13.26 14.07
C PRO A 143 -5.94 13.56 15.58
N THR A 144 -5.79 12.52 16.40
CA THR A 144 -5.56 12.69 17.85
C THR A 144 -4.23 13.40 18.13
N PHE A 145 -3.16 13.02 17.43
CA PHE A 145 -1.85 13.67 17.55
C PHE A 145 -1.96 15.14 17.12
N VAL A 146 -2.50 15.41 15.95
CA VAL A 146 -2.68 16.78 15.43
C VAL A 146 -3.49 17.63 16.41
N SER A 147 -4.59 17.12 16.98
CA SER A 147 -5.43 17.86 17.91
C SER A 147 -4.70 18.30 19.19
N ARG A 148 -3.67 17.57 19.60
CA ARG A 148 -2.86 17.82 20.81
C ARG A 148 -1.56 18.59 20.55
N SER A 149 -1.22 18.81 19.29
CA SER A 149 0.00 19.50 18.89
C SER A 149 -0.12 21.03 19.04
N SER A 150 1.00 21.73 18.89
CA SER A 150 1.02 23.20 18.84
C SER A 150 0.23 23.73 17.64
N ASP A 151 -0.17 25.00 17.67
CA ASP A 151 -0.90 25.60 16.54
C ASP A 151 -0.05 25.67 15.27
N GLU A 152 1.28 25.80 15.40
CA GLU A 152 2.23 25.74 14.30
C GLU A 152 2.24 24.35 13.66
N THR A 153 2.38 23.28 14.44
CA THR A 153 2.32 21.89 13.98
C THR A 153 0.97 21.57 13.35
N LYS A 154 -0.14 22.01 13.94
CA LYS A 154 -1.47 21.85 13.36
C LYS A 154 -1.54 22.47 11.97
N LYS A 155 -1.10 23.73 11.85
CA LYS A 155 -1.11 24.46 10.58
C LYS A 155 -0.28 23.75 9.52
N LEU A 156 0.89 23.22 9.90
CA LEU A 156 1.76 22.46 8.99
C LEU A 156 1.07 21.16 8.54
N LEU A 157 0.68 20.31 9.47
CA LEU A 157 0.19 18.96 9.18
C LEU A 157 -1.24 18.91 8.60
N THR A 158 -2.00 20.00 8.68
CA THR A 158 -3.32 20.12 8.03
C THR A 158 -3.27 20.93 6.73
N ASN A 159 -2.09 21.38 6.30
CA ASN A 159 -1.92 22.09 5.05
C ASN A 159 -2.13 21.14 3.85
N PRO A 160 -3.16 21.30 3.00
CA PRO A 160 -3.38 20.43 1.86
C PRO A 160 -2.30 20.55 0.77
N ALA A 161 -1.47 21.59 0.84
CA ALA A 161 -0.35 21.84 -0.07
C ALA A 161 1.01 21.52 0.57
N ILE A 162 1.03 20.79 1.70
CA ILE A 162 2.28 20.38 2.35
C ILE A 162 3.13 19.57 1.37
N THR A 163 4.40 19.92 1.28
CA THR A 163 5.38 19.24 0.42
C THR A 163 6.01 18.04 1.13
N TRP A 164 6.57 17.11 0.34
CA TRP A 164 7.31 16.00 0.93
C TRP A 164 8.52 16.46 1.74
N THR A 165 9.22 17.51 1.30
CA THR A 165 10.35 18.09 2.03
C THR A 165 9.92 18.61 3.41
N GLU A 166 8.80 19.33 3.50
CA GLU A 166 8.27 19.82 4.79
C GLU A 166 7.86 18.67 5.72
N ILE A 167 7.32 17.57 5.16
CA ILE A 167 7.01 16.36 5.94
C ILE A 167 8.30 15.74 6.48
N GLN A 168 9.32 15.63 5.64
CA GLN A 168 10.62 15.05 6.00
C GLN A 168 11.33 15.89 7.06
N ASP A 169 11.42 17.20 6.87
CA ASP A 169 12.02 18.14 7.85
C ASP A 169 11.32 18.07 9.21
N TYR A 170 10.00 17.82 9.21
CA TYR A 170 9.25 17.63 10.45
C TYR A 170 9.54 16.29 11.13
N MET A 171 9.77 15.22 10.38
CA MET A 171 10.10 13.90 10.93
C MET A 171 11.52 13.84 11.49
N ASP A 172 12.43 14.67 10.98
CA ASP A 172 13.85 14.71 11.36
C ASP A 172 14.11 15.57 12.64
N GLN A 173 13.08 16.24 13.21
CA GLN A 173 13.13 17.01 14.45
C GLN A 173 12.98 16.10 15.68
#